data_e29dbb94b85135a6b35f0deab1ea8895
#
_entry.id   e29dbb94b85135a6b35f0deab1ea8895
#
_cell.length_a   1.000
_cell.length_b   1.000
_cell.length_c   1.000
_cell.angle_alpha   90.00
_cell.angle_beta   90.00
_cell.angle_gamma   90.00
#
_symmetry.space_group_name_H-M   'P 1'
#
loop_
_entity.id
_entity.type
_entity.pdbx_description
1 polymer ?
#
loop_
_entity_poly.entity_id
_entity_poly.type
_entity_poly.pdbx_seq_one_letter_code
_entity_poly.pdbx_strand_id
1 'polypeptide(L)'
;HFLEDLGVSAIEVGIPFSDPVADGPVIEEAGLRSLAHGTSTQTLVETLKTIETEIPLVIMTYFNPLFQYGVEKFVKDLTDTAVKGLIIPDLPHEHTNFVDPFLADTDMALIPLVSLTTGLERQKELIKGAEGFVYAVAINGVTGKSGNYHADLDKHLEQLHQVADI
;
A
#
# COMPACT_ATOMS: atom_id res chain seq x y z
N HIS A 1 19.08 5.89 -2.30
CA HIS A 1 19.91 7.07 -2.54
C HIS A 1 19.45 7.90 -3.75
N PHE A 2 19.30 7.35 -5.00
CA PHE A 2 18.90 8.16 -6.17
C PHE A 2 17.54 8.87 -5.98
N LEU A 3 16.52 8.17 -5.50
CA LEU A 3 15.20 8.75 -5.22
C LEU A 3 15.25 9.72 -4.03
N GLU A 4 16.06 9.40 -3.05
CA GLU A 4 16.34 10.24 -1.89
C GLU A 4 16.94 11.58 -2.30
N ASP A 5 17.96 11.57 -3.20
CA ASP A 5 18.57 12.76 -3.76
C ASP A 5 17.60 13.63 -4.57
N LEU A 6 16.50 13.05 -5.08
CA LEU A 6 15.42 13.75 -5.75
C LEU A 6 14.38 14.36 -4.81
N GLY A 7 14.46 14.08 -3.50
CA GLY A 7 13.57 14.63 -2.48
C GLY A 7 12.17 14.04 -2.50
N VAL A 8 12.01 12.76 -2.84
CA VAL A 8 10.71 12.08 -2.75
C VAL A 8 10.30 11.94 -1.27
N SER A 9 9.01 12.05 -0.99
CA SER A 9 8.47 12.01 0.37
C SER A 9 8.28 10.59 0.92
N ALA A 10 8.08 9.61 0.04
CA ALA A 10 7.95 8.19 0.36
C ALA A 10 8.27 7.34 -0.87
N ILE A 11 8.58 6.07 -0.66
CA ILE A 11 8.80 5.11 -1.74
C ILE A 11 7.87 3.92 -1.54
N GLU A 12 7.02 3.66 -2.53
CA GLU A 12 6.19 2.47 -2.56
C GLU A 12 6.97 1.29 -3.14
N VAL A 13 6.97 0.18 -2.41
CA VAL A 13 7.65 -1.06 -2.79
C VAL A 13 6.62 -2.17 -2.98
N GLY A 14 6.42 -2.60 -4.21
CA GLY A 14 5.49 -3.69 -4.56
C GLY A 14 6.10 -5.07 -4.30
N ILE A 15 5.37 -5.94 -3.59
CA ILE A 15 5.70 -7.37 -3.50
C ILE A 15 5.15 -8.05 -4.76
N PRO A 16 6.01 -8.70 -5.58
CA PRO A 16 5.55 -9.36 -6.79
C PRO A 16 4.63 -10.55 -6.45
N PHE A 17 3.53 -10.65 -7.19
CA PHE A 17 2.53 -11.70 -7.03
C PHE A 17 2.08 -12.22 -8.40
N SER A 18 1.78 -13.53 -8.48
CA SER A 18 1.40 -14.19 -9.74
C SER A 18 -0.01 -13.84 -10.21
N ASP A 19 -0.89 -13.44 -9.28
CA ASP A 19 -2.32 -13.25 -9.53
C ASP A 19 -2.82 -11.87 -9.05
N PRO A 20 -2.23 -10.75 -9.52
CA PRO A 20 -2.59 -9.41 -9.08
C PRO A 20 -3.95 -9.00 -9.66
N VAL A 21 -4.91 -8.67 -8.81
CA VAL A 21 -6.29 -8.31 -9.22
C VAL A 21 -6.48 -6.82 -9.46
N ALA A 22 -5.61 -5.97 -8.92
CA ALA A 22 -5.69 -4.51 -9.02
C ALA A 22 -4.62 -3.89 -9.93
N ASP A 23 -3.61 -4.65 -10.34
CA ASP A 23 -2.50 -4.14 -11.15
C ASP A 23 -2.87 -4.04 -12.62
N GLY A 24 -2.33 -3.02 -13.28
CA GLY A 24 -2.38 -2.92 -14.73
C GLY A 24 -1.26 -3.72 -15.40
N PRO A 25 -1.33 -3.89 -16.73
CA PRO A 25 -0.45 -4.79 -17.46
C PRO A 25 1.04 -4.45 -17.30
N VAL A 26 1.38 -3.19 -17.08
CA VAL A 26 2.78 -2.76 -16.88
C VAL A 26 3.34 -3.25 -15.55
N ILE A 27 2.56 -3.11 -14.48
CA ILE A 27 2.95 -3.55 -13.13
C ILE A 27 2.92 -5.07 -13.05
N GLU A 28 1.90 -5.71 -13.62
CA GLU A 28 1.79 -7.17 -13.72
C GLU A 28 3.02 -7.77 -14.43
N GLU A 29 3.40 -7.22 -15.60
CA GLU A 29 4.58 -7.67 -16.34
C GLU A 29 5.87 -7.47 -15.53
N ALA A 30 6.01 -6.35 -14.83
CA ALA A 30 7.16 -6.09 -13.97
C ALA A 30 7.23 -7.11 -12.81
N GLY A 31 6.09 -7.42 -12.18
CA GLY A 31 5.98 -8.45 -11.16
C GLY A 31 6.37 -9.83 -11.66
N LEU A 32 5.86 -10.24 -12.83
CA LEU A 32 6.19 -11.53 -13.45
C LEU A 32 7.69 -11.64 -13.77
N ARG A 33 8.30 -10.56 -14.28
CA ARG A 33 9.77 -10.53 -14.49
C ARG A 33 10.53 -10.70 -13.18
N SER A 34 10.10 -10.04 -12.11
CA SER A 34 10.72 -10.15 -10.79
C SER A 34 10.63 -11.59 -10.25
N LEU A 35 9.46 -12.20 -10.34
CA LEU A 35 9.26 -13.61 -9.95
C LEU A 35 10.13 -14.57 -10.76
N ALA A 36 10.24 -14.35 -12.08
CA ALA A 36 11.08 -15.17 -12.96
C ALA A 36 12.57 -15.10 -12.60
N HIS A 37 13.02 -14.03 -11.95
CA HIS A 37 14.38 -13.86 -11.43
C HIS A 37 14.53 -14.36 -9.98
N GLY A 38 13.53 -15.03 -9.44
CA GLY A 38 13.60 -15.66 -8.12
C GLY A 38 13.26 -14.74 -6.93
N THR A 39 12.69 -13.55 -7.20
CA THR A 39 12.20 -12.70 -6.11
C THR A 39 11.04 -13.37 -5.41
N SER A 40 11.08 -13.38 -4.09
CA SER A 40 10.04 -13.88 -3.21
C SER A 40 9.78 -12.87 -2.09
N THR A 41 8.68 -13.01 -1.36
CA THR A 41 8.43 -12.18 -0.17
C THR A 41 9.58 -12.29 0.83
N GLN A 42 10.13 -13.50 1.01
CA GLN A 42 11.29 -13.74 1.89
C GLN A 42 12.52 -12.93 1.46
N THR A 43 12.92 -13.04 0.18
CA THR A 43 14.13 -12.35 -0.32
C THR A 43 13.94 -10.83 -0.32
N LEU A 44 12.72 -10.34 -0.54
CA LEU A 44 12.40 -8.93 -0.47
C LEU A 44 12.52 -8.40 0.97
N VAL A 45 11.94 -9.10 1.94
CA VAL A 45 12.04 -8.73 3.36
C VAL A 45 13.51 -8.71 3.81
N GLU A 46 14.30 -9.70 3.43
CA GLU A 46 15.75 -9.72 3.73
C GLU A 46 16.48 -8.53 3.11
N THR A 47 16.11 -8.14 1.88
CA THR A 47 16.67 -6.95 1.23
C THR A 47 16.27 -5.67 1.97
N LEU A 48 15.00 -5.52 2.34
CA LEU A 48 14.49 -4.34 3.05
C LEU A 48 15.21 -4.12 4.39
N LYS A 49 15.59 -5.18 5.08
CA LYS A 49 16.39 -5.12 6.33
C LYS A 49 17.79 -4.52 6.13
N THR A 50 18.30 -4.50 4.91
CA THR A 50 19.62 -3.95 4.59
C THR A 50 19.57 -2.53 4.04
N ILE A 51 18.37 -1.99 3.79
CA ILE A 51 18.21 -0.64 3.24
C ILE A 51 18.31 0.39 4.37
N GLU A 52 19.29 1.26 4.28
CA GLU A 52 19.43 2.43 5.15
C GLU A 52 18.96 3.66 4.40
N THR A 53 17.85 4.26 4.83
CA THR A 53 17.27 5.49 4.26
C THR A 53 16.41 6.21 5.30
N GLU A 54 16.38 7.54 5.23
CA GLU A 54 15.48 8.38 6.02
C GLU A 54 14.07 8.49 5.36
N ILE A 55 13.94 8.06 4.11
CA ILE A 55 12.66 8.11 3.40
C ILE A 55 11.81 6.91 3.82
N PRO A 56 10.56 7.13 4.26
CA PRO A 56 9.65 6.05 4.61
C PRO A 56 9.36 5.17 3.40
N LEU A 57 9.47 3.85 3.60
CA LEU A 57 9.06 2.85 2.63
C LEU A 57 7.63 2.40 2.96
N VAL A 58 6.80 2.28 1.95
CA VAL A 58 5.44 1.76 2.05
C VAL A 58 5.34 0.50 1.21
N ILE A 59 4.98 -0.62 1.82
CA ILE A 59 4.86 -1.89 1.12
C ILE A 59 3.46 -2.00 0.52
N MET A 60 3.38 -2.19 -0.80
CA MET A 60 2.16 -2.63 -1.47
C MET A 60 2.22 -4.13 -1.69
N THR A 61 1.27 -4.85 -1.13
CA THR A 61 1.16 -6.31 -1.25
C THR A 61 -0.29 -6.76 -1.31
N TYR A 62 -0.54 -7.87 -1.98
CA TYR A 62 -1.80 -8.58 -1.82
C TYR A 62 -1.81 -9.39 -0.52
N PHE A 63 -3.01 -9.68 -0.01
CA PHE A 63 -3.14 -10.35 1.27
C PHE A 63 -2.56 -11.77 1.26
N ASN A 64 -2.69 -12.50 0.14
CA ASN A 64 -2.19 -13.87 0.08
C ASN A 64 -0.66 -14.01 0.26
N PRO A 65 0.23 -13.25 -0.41
CA PRO A 65 1.66 -13.27 -0.14
C PRO A 65 2.00 -12.96 1.32
N LEU A 66 1.31 -11.98 1.91
CA LEU A 66 1.48 -11.61 3.31
C LEU A 66 1.04 -12.73 4.25
N PHE A 67 -0.12 -13.36 3.97
CA PHE A 67 -0.66 -14.47 4.75
C PHE A 67 0.26 -15.70 4.70
N GLN A 68 0.79 -16.03 3.52
CA GLN A 68 1.72 -17.15 3.34
C GLN A 68 3.05 -16.95 4.07
N TYR A 69 3.55 -15.71 4.13
CA TYR A 69 4.74 -15.38 4.92
C TYR A 69 4.47 -15.46 6.42
N GLY A 70 3.24 -15.19 6.82
CA GLY A 70 2.77 -15.00 8.19
C GLY A 70 2.77 -13.52 8.58
N VAL A 71 1.57 -12.96 8.80
CA VAL A 71 1.37 -11.52 9.06
C VAL A 71 2.20 -11.03 10.24
N GLU A 72 2.12 -11.70 11.38
CA GLU A 72 2.91 -11.37 12.58
C GLU A 72 4.41 -11.38 12.29
N LYS A 73 4.88 -12.44 11.61
CA LYS A 73 6.29 -12.57 11.24
C LYS A 73 6.74 -11.45 10.32
N PHE A 74 5.92 -11.10 9.32
CA PHE A 74 6.21 -10.05 8.36
C PHE A 74 6.37 -8.69 9.05
N VAL A 75 5.42 -8.32 9.89
CA VAL A 75 5.46 -7.08 10.67
C VAL A 75 6.69 -7.05 11.57
N LYS A 76 6.93 -8.11 12.34
CA LYS A 76 8.09 -8.23 13.22
C LYS A 76 9.42 -8.12 12.48
N ASP A 77 9.51 -8.73 11.31
CA ASP A 77 10.74 -8.72 10.50
C ASP A 77 11.05 -7.31 9.93
N LEU A 78 10.04 -6.42 9.84
CA LEU A 78 10.19 -5.08 9.26
C LEU A 78 10.09 -3.93 10.28
N THR A 79 9.78 -4.21 11.56
CA THR A 79 9.56 -3.18 12.59
C THR A 79 10.76 -2.22 12.74
N ASP A 80 11.98 -2.72 12.69
CA ASP A 80 13.21 -1.92 12.86
C ASP A 80 13.81 -1.45 11.50
N THR A 81 12.98 -1.36 10.46
CA THR A 81 13.40 -0.92 9.13
C THR A 81 12.81 0.45 8.76
N ALA A 82 13.14 0.94 7.57
CA ALA A 82 12.51 2.14 7.01
C ALA A 82 11.04 1.93 6.55
N VAL A 83 10.49 0.73 6.70
CA VAL A 83 9.09 0.45 6.36
C VAL A 83 8.17 1.07 7.40
N LYS A 84 7.26 1.95 6.96
CA LYS A 84 6.33 2.70 7.81
C LYS A 84 4.86 2.52 7.42
N GLY A 85 4.57 1.74 6.38
CA GLY A 85 3.18 1.51 5.98
C GLY A 85 2.98 0.28 5.12
N LEU A 86 1.75 -0.23 5.16
CA LEU A 86 1.26 -1.33 4.34
C LEU A 86 0.04 -0.88 3.56
N ILE A 87 0.01 -1.16 2.26
CA ILE A 87 -1.14 -1.03 1.37
C ILE A 87 -1.53 -2.43 0.94
N ILE A 88 -2.77 -2.85 1.21
CA ILE A 88 -3.27 -4.20 0.90
C ILE A 88 -4.58 -4.05 0.13
N PRO A 89 -4.54 -3.93 -1.22
CA PRO A 89 -5.71 -3.56 -2.03
C PRO A 89 -6.86 -4.56 -1.98
N ASP A 90 -6.60 -5.81 -1.69
CA ASP A 90 -7.57 -6.91 -1.61
C ASP A 90 -8.00 -7.26 -0.17
N LEU A 91 -7.60 -6.45 0.83
CA LEU A 91 -8.06 -6.59 2.21
C LEU A 91 -9.24 -5.63 2.47
N PRO A 92 -10.47 -6.11 2.63
CA PRO A 92 -11.60 -5.27 2.99
C PRO A 92 -11.40 -4.63 4.37
N HIS A 93 -11.89 -3.41 4.55
CA HIS A 93 -11.82 -2.70 5.84
C HIS A 93 -12.39 -3.53 7.02
N GLU A 94 -13.44 -4.29 6.78
CA GLU A 94 -14.06 -5.17 7.77
C GLU A 94 -13.17 -6.34 8.23
N HIS A 95 -12.05 -6.55 7.54
CA HIS A 95 -11.09 -7.62 7.80
C HIS A 95 -9.70 -7.12 8.19
N THR A 96 -9.54 -5.83 8.50
CA THR A 96 -8.26 -5.28 8.98
C THR A 96 -7.78 -5.93 10.28
N ASN A 97 -8.70 -6.55 11.04
CA ASN A 97 -8.38 -7.33 12.23
C ASN A 97 -7.39 -8.50 11.98
N PHE A 98 -7.16 -8.88 10.73
CA PHE A 98 -6.09 -9.84 10.39
C PHE A 98 -4.69 -9.22 10.41
N VAL A 99 -4.58 -7.88 10.40
CA VAL A 99 -3.32 -7.14 10.32
C VAL A 99 -3.14 -6.19 11.50
N ASP A 100 -4.16 -5.38 11.83
CA ASP A 100 -4.11 -4.33 12.85
C ASP A 100 -3.51 -4.76 14.20
N PRO A 101 -3.83 -5.95 14.76
CA PRO A 101 -3.27 -6.35 16.06
C PRO A 101 -1.75 -6.47 16.08
N PHE A 102 -1.14 -6.72 14.92
CA PHE A 102 0.31 -6.86 14.79
C PHE A 102 1.01 -5.52 14.56
N LEU A 103 0.26 -4.49 14.09
CA LEU A 103 0.78 -3.14 13.87
C LEU A 103 0.72 -2.27 15.13
N ALA A 104 -0.14 -2.59 16.09
CA ALA A 104 -0.49 -1.74 17.23
C ALA A 104 0.69 -1.21 18.07
N ASP A 105 1.78 -1.98 18.16
CA ASP A 105 2.99 -1.61 18.91
C ASP A 105 4.19 -1.30 17.97
N THR A 106 3.90 -0.87 16.75
CA THR A 106 4.92 -0.53 15.74
C THR A 106 4.73 0.88 15.19
N ASP A 107 5.73 1.37 14.44
CA ASP A 107 5.65 2.62 13.69
C ASP A 107 5.05 2.44 12.28
N MET A 108 4.45 1.29 12.00
CA MET A 108 3.85 0.99 10.70
C MET A 108 2.35 1.20 10.73
N ALA A 109 1.82 1.87 9.72
CA ALA A 109 0.39 2.11 9.52
C ALA A 109 -0.20 1.18 8.45
N LEU A 110 -1.45 0.75 8.62
CA LEU A 110 -2.24 0.19 7.53
C LEU A 110 -2.92 1.33 6.78
N ILE A 111 -2.53 1.53 5.52
CA ILE A 111 -2.99 2.66 4.71
C ILE A 111 -4.37 2.35 4.12
N PRO A 112 -5.41 3.14 4.44
CA PRO A 112 -6.74 2.92 3.91
C PRO A 112 -6.84 3.31 2.44
N LEU A 113 -7.55 2.48 1.64
CA LEU A 113 -7.89 2.78 0.25
C LEU A 113 -9.32 3.33 0.18
N VAL A 114 -9.49 4.46 -0.50
CA VAL A 114 -10.80 5.08 -0.72
C VAL A 114 -11.02 5.31 -2.21
N SER A 115 -12.10 4.72 -2.74
CA SER A 115 -12.44 4.82 -4.16
C SER A 115 -13.29 6.08 -4.44
N LEU A 116 -13.26 6.56 -5.68
CA LEU A 116 -14.10 7.67 -6.18
C LEU A 116 -15.60 7.45 -5.96
N THR A 117 -16.03 6.20 -5.92
CA THR A 117 -17.45 5.83 -5.75
C THR A 117 -17.85 5.67 -4.28
N THR A 118 -16.91 5.84 -3.35
CA THR A 118 -17.18 5.72 -1.92
C THR A 118 -17.97 6.94 -1.43
N GLY A 119 -19.16 6.71 -0.90
CA GLY A 119 -19.98 7.77 -0.31
C GLY A 119 -19.37 8.36 0.96
N LEU A 120 -19.71 9.61 1.30
CA LEU A 120 -19.09 10.39 2.37
C LEU A 120 -19.08 9.68 3.73
N GLU A 121 -20.19 9.06 4.15
CA GLU A 121 -20.25 8.36 5.45
C GLU A 121 -19.32 7.14 5.47
N ARG A 122 -19.20 6.43 4.35
CA ARG A 122 -18.25 5.32 4.23
C ARG A 122 -16.80 5.80 4.19
N GLN A 123 -16.53 6.96 3.57
CA GLN A 123 -15.19 7.58 3.62
C GLN A 123 -14.77 7.83 5.07
N LYS A 124 -15.65 8.47 5.86
CA LYS A 124 -15.40 8.73 7.28
C LYS A 124 -15.13 7.47 8.09
N GLU A 125 -15.85 6.39 7.77
CA GLU A 125 -15.65 5.10 8.42
C GLU A 125 -14.28 4.50 8.07
N LEU A 126 -13.92 4.49 6.78
CA LEU A 126 -12.67 3.92 6.28
C LEU A 126 -11.42 4.64 6.79
N ILE A 127 -11.49 5.96 6.99
CA ILE A 127 -10.34 6.77 7.43
C ILE A 127 -10.32 7.01 8.95
N LYS A 128 -11.33 6.52 9.67
CA LYS A 128 -11.40 6.73 11.12
C LYS A 128 -10.23 6.03 11.82
N GLY A 129 -9.40 6.83 12.47
CA GLY A 129 -8.21 6.34 13.16
C GLY A 129 -7.08 5.90 12.23
N ALA A 130 -7.16 6.27 10.95
CA ALA A 130 -6.07 6.05 10.00
C ALA A 130 -4.84 6.87 10.38
N GLU A 131 -3.67 6.34 10.05
CA GLU A 131 -2.37 6.96 10.25
C GLU A 131 -1.63 7.03 8.91
N GLY A 132 -0.68 7.94 8.80
CA GLY A 132 0.14 8.12 7.61
C GLY A 132 -0.57 8.92 6.51
N PHE A 133 -1.30 8.28 5.62
CA PHE A 133 -2.03 8.93 4.53
C PHE A 133 -3.24 8.11 4.06
N VAL A 134 -4.06 8.67 3.18
CA VAL A 134 -5.17 7.96 2.52
C VAL A 134 -4.80 7.69 1.06
N TYR A 135 -4.91 6.45 0.62
CA TYR A 135 -4.74 6.09 -0.78
C TYR A 135 -6.04 6.35 -1.56
N ALA A 136 -6.12 7.50 -2.23
CA ALA A 136 -7.28 7.87 -3.03
C ALA A 136 -7.21 7.21 -4.41
N VAL A 137 -8.09 6.24 -4.67
CA VAL A 137 -8.16 5.56 -5.97
C VAL A 137 -8.88 6.45 -6.98
N ALA A 138 -8.13 7.07 -7.88
CA ALA A 138 -8.62 8.08 -8.83
C ALA A 138 -9.33 7.49 -10.06
N ILE A 139 -9.18 6.19 -10.32
CA ILE A 139 -9.78 5.50 -11.46
C ILE A 139 -10.34 4.15 -10.99
N ASN A 140 -11.60 3.89 -11.28
CA ASN A 140 -12.17 2.56 -11.09
C ASN A 140 -11.67 1.64 -12.20
N GLY A 141 -10.52 1.01 -11.99
CA GLY A 141 -9.86 0.13 -12.97
C GLY A 141 -8.49 -0.31 -12.49
N VAL A 142 -7.74 -0.94 -13.38
CA VAL A 142 -6.37 -1.39 -13.10
C VAL A 142 -5.35 -0.26 -13.23
N THR A 143 -4.31 -0.29 -12.42
CA THR A 143 -3.21 0.68 -12.40
C THR A 143 -2.50 0.75 -13.75
N GLY A 144 -2.16 1.95 -14.22
CA GLY A 144 -1.37 2.15 -15.45
C GLY A 144 -2.16 2.14 -16.76
N LYS A 145 -3.50 2.10 -16.73
CA LYS A 145 -4.30 2.43 -17.93
C LYS A 145 -4.39 3.95 -18.10
N SER A 146 -3.94 4.44 -19.26
CA SER A 146 -4.21 5.82 -19.69
C SER A 146 -5.71 5.98 -19.91
N GLY A 147 -6.37 6.71 -19.07
CA GLY A 147 -7.77 7.10 -19.17
C GLY A 147 -7.94 8.55 -18.71
N ASN A 148 -8.99 9.23 -19.16
CA ASN A 148 -9.34 10.50 -18.57
C ASN A 148 -9.77 10.27 -17.11
N TYR A 149 -9.27 11.11 -16.20
CA TYR A 149 -9.76 11.15 -14.84
C TYR A 149 -11.26 11.42 -14.82
N HIS A 150 -11.94 10.87 -13.82
CA HIS A 150 -13.36 11.13 -13.63
C HIS A 150 -13.60 12.64 -13.47
N ALA A 151 -14.66 13.17 -14.10
CA ALA A 151 -14.97 14.61 -14.05
C ALA A 151 -15.17 15.17 -12.62
N ASP A 152 -15.49 14.28 -11.67
CA ASP A 152 -15.71 14.64 -10.25
C ASP A 152 -14.47 14.39 -9.36
N LEU A 153 -13.29 14.12 -9.93
CA LEU A 153 -12.08 13.81 -9.15
C LEU A 153 -11.74 14.90 -8.16
N ASP A 154 -11.73 16.16 -8.61
CA ASP A 154 -11.38 17.32 -7.75
C ASP A 154 -12.34 17.41 -6.57
N LYS A 155 -13.66 17.28 -6.83
CA LYS A 155 -14.68 17.28 -5.79
C LYS A 155 -14.49 16.11 -4.80
N HIS A 156 -14.14 14.95 -5.30
CA HIS A 156 -13.87 13.78 -4.45
C HIS A 156 -12.66 14.02 -3.54
N LEU A 157 -11.56 14.54 -4.09
CA LEU A 157 -10.37 14.86 -3.31
C LEU A 157 -10.64 15.96 -2.28
N GLU A 158 -11.42 16.99 -2.63
CA GLU A 158 -11.87 18.01 -1.68
C GLU A 158 -12.70 17.42 -0.53
N GLN A 159 -13.59 16.48 -0.83
CA GLN A 159 -14.38 15.78 0.19
C GLN A 159 -13.51 14.92 1.11
N LEU A 160 -12.56 14.19 0.54
CA LEU A 160 -11.60 13.41 1.33
C LEU A 160 -10.76 14.30 2.25
N HIS A 161 -10.25 15.41 1.72
CA HIS A 161 -9.48 16.37 2.51
C HIS A 161 -10.27 17.01 3.66
N GLN A 162 -11.59 17.17 3.51
CA GLN A 162 -12.46 17.71 4.57
C GLN A 162 -12.70 16.70 5.71
N VAL A 163 -12.56 15.40 5.47
CA VAL A 163 -12.86 14.34 6.45
C VAL A 163 -11.62 13.62 6.96
N ALA A 164 -10.49 13.78 6.30
CA ALA A 164 -9.20 13.23 6.70
C ALA A 164 -8.45 14.26 7.56
N ASP A 165 -8.09 13.87 8.78
CA ASP A 165 -7.28 14.66 9.72
C ASP A 165 -5.78 14.28 9.63
N ILE A 166 -5.34 13.65 8.53
CA ILE A 166 -3.97 13.13 8.29
C ILE A 166 -3.45 13.60 6.94
#